data_472a7471e73cf588f028576954b6bd12
#
_entry.id   472a7471e73cf588f028576954b6bd12
#
_cell.length_a   1.000
_cell.length_b   1.000
_cell.length_c   1.000
_cell.angle_alpha   90.00
_cell.angle_beta   90.00
_cell.angle_gamma   90.00
#
_symmetry.space_group_name_H-M   'P 1'
#
loop_
_entity.id
_entity.type
_entity.pdbx_description
1 polymer ?
#
loop_
_entity_poly.entity_id
_entity_poly.type
_entity_poly.pdbx_seq_one_letter_code
_entity_poly.pdbx_strand_id
1 'polypeptide(L)'
;MKRIFLILAALLLLTLVGCGKEPVPPNHEDITPKVYTVEELTGMSAAEIIDIYGKGYTEVVPEGDPPYFYYEDAPYHFIGTVEDAVIRAVSSDVAGTEMLDVICVGDSLASLEEAAMTIEGYEYFPADNWYDEGNGTYGWAVIQGAAHQYSCYIKDEVLTSFEC
;
A
#
# COMPACT_ATOMS: atom_id res chain seq x y z
N MET A 1 -69.39 13.71 -22.13
CA MET A 1 -68.39 14.10 -21.10
C MET A 1 -68.16 13.03 -20.03
N LYS A 2 -69.15 12.28 -19.56
CA LYS A 2 -68.92 11.20 -18.53
C LYS A 2 -68.02 10.01 -18.98
N ARG A 3 -67.98 9.69 -20.27
CA ARG A 3 -67.19 8.57 -20.77
C ARG A 3 -65.66 8.87 -20.89
N ILE A 4 -65.32 10.15 -21.09
CA ILE A 4 -63.92 10.56 -21.18
C ILE A 4 -63.25 10.58 -19.79
N PHE A 5 -64.04 10.91 -18.75
CA PHE A 5 -63.50 10.86 -17.36
C PHE A 5 -63.18 9.44 -16.87
N LEU A 6 -63.98 8.45 -17.32
CA LEU A 6 -63.73 7.03 -16.95
C LEU A 6 -62.47 6.46 -17.61
N ILE A 7 -62.14 6.89 -18.83
CA ILE A 7 -60.93 6.44 -19.53
C ILE A 7 -59.69 7.10 -18.90
N LEU A 8 -59.79 8.37 -18.50
CA LEU A 8 -58.67 9.06 -17.82
C LEU A 8 -58.39 8.48 -16.44
N ALA A 9 -59.42 8.09 -15.68
CA ALA A 9 -59.29 7.44 -14.38
C ALA A 9 -58.69 6.03 -14.48
N ALA A 10 -59.02 5.28 -15.54
CA ALA A 10 -58.42 3.95 -15.80
C ALA A 10 -56.95 4.05 -16.23
N LEU A 11 -56.56 5.12 -16.97
CA LEU A 11 -55.15 5.34 -17.33
C LEU A 11 -54.32 5.75 -16.14
N LEU A 12 -54.86 6.50 -15.18
CA LEU A 12 -54.17 6.93 -13.97
C LEU A 12 -53.95 5.78 -12.97
N LEU A 13 -54.83 4.77 -12.97
CA LEU A 13 -54.69 3.58 -12.12
C LEU A 13 -53.65 2.56 -12.65
N LEU A 14 -53.32 2.59 -13.93
CA LEU A 14 -52.33 1.72 -14.55
C LEU A 14 -50.89 2.21 -14.34
N THR A 15 -50.68 3.46 -13.91
CA THR A 15 -49.36 4.00 -13.61
C THR A 15 -48.89 3.77 -12.16
N LEU A 16 -49.76 3.21 -11.30
CA LEU A 16 -49.46 2.97 -9.89
C LEU A 16 -49.05 1.50 -9.55
N VAL A 17 -48.99 0.62 -10.53
CA VAL A 17 -48.64 -0.79 -10.36
C VAL A 17 -47.25 -1.10 -10.93
N GLY A 18 -46.36 -0.13 -10.91
CA GLY A 18 -45.00 -0.26 -11.47
C GLY A 18 -43.86 0.04 -10.48
N CYS A 19 -44.13 0.09 -9.16
CA CYS A 19 -43.06 0.06 -8.17
C CYS A 19 -42.75 -1.40 -7.79
N GLY A 20 -42.25 -2.16 -8.75
CA GLY A 20 -41.45 -3.33 -8.42
C GLY A 20 -40.26 -2.83 -7.60
N LYS A 21 -40.15 -3.26 -6.33
CA LYS A 21 -38.90 -3.13 -5.59
C LYS A 21 -37.83 -3.77 -6.48
N GLU A 22 -36.93 -2.97 -7.04
CA GLU A 22 -35.70 -3.53 -7.56
C GLU A 22 -35.11 -4.41 -6.47
N PRO A 23 -34.67 -5.63 -6.81
CA PRO A 23 -33.96 -6.43 -5.83
C PRO A 23 -32.78 -5.58 -5.36
N VAL A 24 -32.79 -5.25 -4.06
CA VAL A 24 -31.66 -4.63 -3.40
C VAL A 24 -30.47 -5.52 -3.75
N PRO A 25 -29.43 -5.03 -4.42
CA PRO A 25 -28.26 -5.83 -4.69
C PRO A 25 -27.81 -6.40 -3.36
N PRO A 26 -27.34 -7.66 -3.32
CA PRO A 26 -26.86 -8.27 -2.09
C PRO A 26 -25.88 -7.29 -1.45
N ASN A 27 -26.08 -7.06 -0.16
CA ASN A 27 -25.21 -6.25 0.66
C ASN A 27 -23.79 -6.39 0.12
N HIS A 28 -23.24 -5.32 -0.45
CA HIS A 28 -21.81 -5.18 -0.45
C HIS A 28 -21.47 -5.17 1.06
N GLU A 29 -21.07 -6.30 1.58
CA GLU A 29 -20.31 -6.31 2.83
C GLU A 29 -19.32 -5.18 2.64
N ASP A 30 -19.30 -4.22 3.57
CA ASP A 30 -18.25 -3.22 3.67
C ASP A 30 -16.97 -4.01 3.94
N ILE A 31 -16.36 -4.50 2.86
CA ILE A 31 -15.03 -5.10 2.91
C ILE A 31 -14.15 -3.86 3.07
N THR A 32 -13.91 -3.50 4.32
CA THR A 32 -12.81 -2.58 4.64
C THR A 32 -11.59 -3.19 3.98
N PRO A 33 -10.95 -2.52 3.01
CA PRO A 33 -9.80 -3.09 2.32
C PRO A 33 -8.80 -3.53 3.39
N LYS A 34 -8.38 -4.80 3.37
CA LYS A 34 -7.36 -5.26 4.29
C LYS A 34 -6.10 -4.43 4.01
N VAL A 35 -5.63 -3.72 5.01
CA VAL A 35 -4.33 -3.05 4.97
C VAL A 35 -3.29 -4.14 5.23
N TYR A 36 -2.41 -4.35 4.27
CA TYR A 36 -1.32 -5.31 4.39
C TYR A 36 -0.10 -4.63 4.97
N THR A 37 0.59 -5.30 5.89
CA THR A 37 1.89 -4.82 6.37
C THR A 37 2.99 -5.15 5.36
N VAL A 38 4.15 -4.51 5.50
CA VAL A 38 5.31 -4.77 4.64
C VAL A 38 5.74 -6.24 4.72
N GLU A 39 5.69 -6.81 5.93
CA GLU A 39 6.05 -8.22 6.18
C GLU A 39 5.08 -9.19 5.50
N GLU A 40 3.78 -8.87 5.48
CA GLU A 40 2.79 -9.68 4.77
C GLU A 40 2.99 -9.63 3.25
N LEU A 41 3.42 -8.49 2.72
CA LEU A 41 3.65 -8.28 1.29
C LEU A 41 4.97 -8.91 0.82
N THR A 42 6.00 -8.87 1.68
CA THR A 42 7.31 -9.44 1.36
C THR A 42 7.22 -10.97 1.25
N GLY A 43 7.65 -11.50 0.14
CA GLY A 43 7.58 -12.94 -0.14
C GLY A 43 6.29 -13.40 -0.84
N MET A 44 5.32 -12.51 -1.06
CA MET A 44 4.21 -12.79 -1.97
C MET A 44 4.70 -12.89 -3.42
N SER A 45 3.97 -13.62 -4.25
CA SER A 45 4.16 -13.57 -5.70
C SER A 45 3.60 -12.28 -6.29
N ALA A 46 4.10 -11.87 -7.44
CA ALA A 46 3.53 -10.74 -8.18
C ALA A 46 2.04 -10.95 -8.50
N ALA A 47 1.61 -12.19 -8.74
CA ALA A 47 0.21 -12.52 -8.99
C ALA A 47 -0.67 -12.24 -7.77
N GLU A 48 -0.23 -12.57 -6.54
CA GLU A 48 -0.96 -12.27 -5.31
C GLU A 48 -1.05 -10.76 -5.07
N ILE A 49 0.03 -10.02 -5.32
CA ILE A 49 0.03 -8.55 -5.25
C ILE A 49 -0.96 -7.95 -6.25
N ILE A 50 -0.98 -8.46 -7.50
CA ILE A 50 -1.93 -8.02 -8.53
C ILE A 50 -3.38 -8.37 -8.15
N ASP A 51 -3.62 -9.49 -7.51
CA ASP A 51 -4.96 -9.87 -7.01
C ASP A 51 -5.44 -8.93 -5.90
N ILE A 52 -4.53 -8.41 -5.06
CA ILE A 52 -4.81 -7.47 -3.98
C ILE A 52 -5.09 -6.06 -4.54
N TYR A 53 -4.19 -5.53 -5.36
CA TYR A 53 -4.21 -4.13 -5.80
C TYR A 53 -4.82 -3.92 -7.19
N GLY A 54 -5.04 -5.01 -7.95
CA GLY A 54 -5.57 -4.93 -9.31
C GLY A 54 -4.51 -4.84 -10.40
N LYS A 55 -4.95 -4.58 -11.63
CA LYS A 55 -4.07 -4.54 -12.82
C LYS A 55 -3.58 -3.13 -13.20
N GLY A 56 -3.77 -2.16 -12.32
CA GLY A 56 -3.41 -0.75 -12.56
C GLY A 56 -1.98 -0.40 -12.22
N TYR A 57 -1.07 -1.37 -12.20
CA TYR A 57 0.34 -1.15 -11.86
C TYR A 57 1.12 -0.45 -12.98
N THR A 58 2.20 0.22 -12.57
CA THR A 58 3.25 0.73 -13.45
C THR A 58 4.52 -0.07 -13.22
N GLU A 59 5.10 -0.63 -14.27
CA GLU A 59 6.36 -1.37 -14.21
C GLU A 59 7.51 -0.48 -14.66
N VAL A 60 8.62 -0.52 -13.93
CA VAL A 60 9.84 0.24 -14.22
C VAL A 60 11.02 -0.70 -14.29
N VAL A 61 11.81 -0.56 -15.36
CA VAL A 61 13.05 -1.31 -15.57
C VAL A 61 14.20 -0.30 -15.69
N PRO A 62 14.79 0.12 -14.56
CA PRO A 62 15.86 1.10 -14.58
C PRO A 62 17.17 0.48 -15.11
N GLU A 63 18.05 1.32 -15.65
CA GLU A 63 19.38 0.86 -16.12
C GLU A 63 20.30 0.66 -14.91
N GLY A 64 20.69 -0.60 -14.68
CA GLY A 64 21.65 -0.95 -13.63
C GLY A 64 21.04 -1.35 -12.28
N ASP A 65 19.77 -1.06 -12.06
CA ASP A 65 19.03 -1.41 -10.84
C ASP A 65 18.02 -2.54 -11.11
N PRO A 66 17.57 -3.27 -10.08
CA PRO A 66 16.52 -4.27 -10.25
C PRO A 66 15.21 -3.65 -10.74
N PRO A 67 14.45 -4.37 -11.58
CA PRO A 67 13.13 -3.93 -11.98
C PRO A 67 12.19 -3.89 -10.77
N TYR A 68 11.18 -3.00 -10.82
CA TYR A 68 10.13 -2.92 -9.83
C TYR A 68 8.81 -2.52 -10.46
N PHE A 69 7.71 -2.76 -9.76
CA PHE A 69 6.40 -2.22 -10.12
C PHE A 69 5.73 -1.57 -8.91
N TYR A 70 4.82 -0.65 -9.16
CA TYR A 70 4.09 0.07 -8.11
C TYR A 70 2.68 0.42 -8.55
N TYR A 71 1.86 0.86 -7.60
CA TYR A 71 0.53 1.41 -7.82
C TYR A 71 0.50 2.84 -7.32
N GLU A 72 -0.15 3.74 -8.08
CA GLU A 72 -0.23 5.16 -7.71
C GLU A 72 -0.95 5.39 -6.37
N ASP A 73 -1.89 4.51 -6.02
CA ASP A 73 -2.69 4.60 -4.79
C ASP A 73 -2.11 3.77 -3.62
N ALA A 74 -0.97 3.11 -3.79
CA ALA A 74 -0.30 2.34 -2.75
C ALA A 74 1.07 2.95 -2.42
N PRO A 75 1.49 2.94 -1.13
CA PRO A 75 2.75 3.55 -0.72
C PRO A 75 3.98 2.66 -0.98
N TYR A 76 3.83 1.57 -1.73
CA TYR A 76 4.86 0.55 -1.88
C TYR A 76 5.36 0.39 -3.30
N HIS A 77 6.67 0.14 -3.41
CA HIS A 77 7.32 -0.37 -4.61
C HIS A 77 7.67 -1.85 -4.38
N PHE A 78 7.31 -2.69 -5.32
CA PHE A 78 7.53 -4.15 -5.28
C PHE A 78 8.74 -4.49 -6.15
N ILE A 79 9.84 -4.88 -5.54
CA ILE A 79 11.10 -5.16 -6.24
C ILE A 79 11.05 -6.53 -6.92
N GLY A 80 10.98 -6.50 -8.23
CA GLY A 80 10.81 -7.67 -9.10
C GLY A 80 9.97 -7.31 -10.32
N THR A 81 9.67 -8.31 -11.14
CA THR A 81 8.78 -8.17 -12.29
C THR A 81 7.40 -8.73 -11.98
N VAL A 82 6.40 -8.35 -12.78
CA VAL A 82 5.02 -8.87 -12.65
C VAL A 82 4.89 -10.37 -12.99
N GLU A 83 5.95 -10.99 -13.48
CA GLU A 83 6.03 -12.43 -13.78
C GLU A 83 6.77 -13.22 -12.66
N ASP A 84 7.35 -12.53 -11.67
CA ASP A 84 8.11 -13.18 -10.62
C ASP A 84 7.22 -14.02 -9.69
N ALA A 85 7.68 -15.22 -9.40
CA ALA A 85 6.99 -16.13 -8.49
C ALA A 85 7.04 -15.65 -7.02
N VAL A 86 8.02 -14.81 -6.67
CA VAL A 86 8.20 -14.22 -5.35
C VAL A 86 8.78 -12.83 -5.52
N ILE A 87 8.17 -11.83 -4.87
CA ILE A 87 8.71 -10.48 -4.78
C ILE A 87 9.95 -10.50 -3.91
N ARG A 88 11.03 -9.88 -4.38
CA ARG A 88 12.35 -9.92 -3.72
C ARG A 88 12.40 -9.03 -2.49
N ALA A 89 11.77 -7.87 -2.59
CA ALA A 89 11.69 -6.89 -1.53
C ALA A 89 10.49 -5.97 -1.74
N VAL A 90 10.06 -5.31 -0.68
CA VAL A 90 9.06 -4.25 -0.67
C VAL A 90 9.71 -3.01 -0.12
N SER A 91 9.65 -1.89 -0.84
CA SER A 91 10.21 -0.62 -0.40
C SER A 91 9.15 0.48 -0.37
N SER A 92 9.41 1.54 0.39
CA SER A 92 8.62 2.76 0.38
C SER A 92 9.49 3.98 0.64
N ASP A 93 9.18 5.06 -0.08
CA ASP A 93 9.70 6.41 0.13
C ASP A 93 8.56 7.42 0.40
N VAL A 94 7.35 6.94 0.58
CA VAL A 94 6.16 7.76 0.84
C VAL A 94 6.08 8.12 2.31
N ALA A 95 6.13 9.41 2.62
CA ALA A 95 6.09 9.92 4.00
C ALA A 95 4.83 9.42 4.75
N GLY A 96 5.04 8.95 5.97
CA GLY A 96 3.99 8.38 6.81
C GLY A 96 3.72 6.89 6.57
N THR A 97 4.43 6.24 5.62
CA THR A 97 4.34 4.78 5.49
C THR A 97 5.01 4.11 6.68
N GLU A 98 4.26 3.25 7.36
CA GLU A 98 4.72 2.52 8.54
C GLU A 98 5.48 1.24 8.17
N MET A 99 6.50 0.94 8.97
CA MET A 99 7.13 -0.37 9.06
C MET A 99 7.21 -0.79 10.53
N LEU A 100 7.06 -2.09 10.80
CA LEU A 100 7.13 -2.66 12.16
C LEU A 100 6.17 -1.97 13.16
N ASP A 101 5.04 -1.44 12.67
CA ASP A 101 3.95 -0.79 13.43
C ASP A 101 4.33 0.50 14.20
N VAL A 102 5.59 0.91 14.21
CA VAL A 102 6.07 2.00 15.09
C VAL A 102 7.05 2.96 14.43
N ILE A 103 7.52 2.67 13.23
CA ILE A 103 8.50 3.49 12.50
C ILE A 103 7.88 3.95 11.19
N CYS A 104 7.96 5.26 10.92
CA CYS A 104 7.39 5.85 9.71
C CYS A 104 8.45 6.51 8.84
N VAL A 105 8.28 6.43 7.51
CA VAL A 105 9.03 7.29 6.59
C VAL A 105 8.76 8.75 6.94
N GLY A 106 9.80 9.52 7.18
CA GLY A 106 9.73 10.89 7.69
C GLY A 106 10.13 11.05 9.15
N ASP A 107 10.28 9.96 9.89
CA ASP A 107 10.79 10.00 11.27
C ASP A 107 12.22 10.52 11.33
N SER A 108 12.56 11.20 12.43
CA SER A 108 13.94 11.56 12.70
C SER A 108 14.79 10.33 13.02
N LEU A 109 16.10 10.40 12.75
CA LEU A 109 17.02 9.34 13.12
C LEU A 109 16.92 8.97 14.61
N ALA A 110 16.76 9.96 15.49
CA ALA A 110 16.62 9.71 16.93
C ALA A 110 15.32 8.93 17.26
N SER A 111 14.20 9.25 16.57
CA SER A 111 12.94 8.51 16.74
C SER A 111 13.04 7.09 16.19
N LEU A 112 13.70 6.91 15.03
CA LEU A 112 13.99 5.60 14.45
C LEU A 112 14.81 4.73 15.42
N GLU A 113 15.89 5.28 15.99
CA GLU A 113 16.75 4.57 16.94
C GLU A 113 15.99 4.16 18.20
N GLU A 114 15.23 5.10 18.80
CA GLU A 114 14.42 4.83 20.00
C GLU A 114 13.39 3.73 19.73
N ALA A 115 12.64 3.83 18.64
CA ALA A 115 11.63 2.83 18.27
C ALA A 115 12.27 1.47 17.98
N ALA A 116 13.33 1.41 17.16
CA ALA A 116 13.97 0.18 16.75
C ALA A 116 14.55 -0.63 17.95
N MET A 117 15.03 0.06 18.98
CA MET A 117 15.54 -0.60 20.21
C MET A 117 14.42 -1.22 21.07
N THR A 118 13.16 -0.87 20.84
CA THR A 118 12.03 -1.41 21.62
C THR A 118 11.31 -2.56 20.93
N ILE A 119 11.59 -2.84 19.67
CA ILE A 119 10.91 -3.87 18.89
C ILE A 119 11.43 -5.26 19.30
N GLU A 120 10.55 -6.06 19.88
CA GLU A 120 10.91 -7.41 20.34
C GLU A 120 11.26 -8.32 19.14
N GLY A 121 12.36 -9.02 19.25
CA GLY A 121 12.81 -9.97 18.22
C GLY A 121 13.60 -9.35 17.06
N TYR A 122 13.90 -8.06 17.14
CA TYR A 122 14.74 -7.36 16.17
C TYR A 122 16.00 -6.79 16.84
N GLU A 123 17.07 -6.71 16.05
CA GLU A 123 18.34 -6.09 16.42
C GLU A 123 18.57 -4.85 15.53
N TYR A 124 18.91 -3.74 16.14
CA TYR A 124 19.18 -2.49 15.44
C TYR A 124 20.68 -2.30 15.23
N PHE A 125 21.07 -2.07 13.99
CA PHE A 125 22.41 -1.69 13.58
C PHE A 125 22.38 -0.24 13.11
N PRO A 126 22.98 0.69 13.89
CA PRO A 126 22.93 2.11 13.57
C PRO A 126 23.70 2.44 12.28
N ALA A 127 23.36 3.57 11.70
CA ALA A 127 24.09 4.09 10.55
C ALA A 127 25.51 4.49 10.96
N ASP A 128 26.51 3.78 10.43
CA ASP A 128 27.92 3.98 10.69
C ASP A 128 28.72 4.53 9.50
N ASN A 129 28.11 4.53 8.31
CA ASN A 129 28.72 4.97 7.05
C ASN A 129 27.95 6.19 6.51
N TRP A 130 28.36 7.36 6.97
CA TRP A 130 27.81 8.62 6.49
C TRP A 130 28.65 9.19 5.35
N TYR A 131 27.99 9.65 4.30
CA TYR A 131 28.65 10.32 3.17
C TYR A 131 27.88 11.57 2.77
N ASP A 132 28.63 12.59 2.31
CA ASP A 132 28.07 13.87 1.85
C ASP A 132 28.18 13.93 0.32
N GLU A 133 27.03 14.12 -0.35
CA GLU A 133 26.95 14.27 -1.80
C GLU A 133 26.88 15.74 -2.24
N GLY A 134 27.02 16.68 -1.32
CA GLY A 134 26.91 18.12 -1.59
C GLY A 134 25.46 18.64 -1.64
N ASN A 135 24.48 17.75 -1.57
CA ASN A 135 23.05 18.05 -1.49
C ASN A 135 22.39 17.44 -0.23
N GLY A 136 23.18 16.92 0.70
CA GLY A 136 22.78 16.35 1.97
C GLY A 136 23.72 15.26 2.45
N THR A 137 23.58 14.90 3.72
CA THR A 137 24.29 13.80 4.35
C THR A 137 23.44 12.54 4.32
N TYR A 138 23.98 11.46 3.79
CA TYR A 138 23.29 10.20 3.60
C TYR A 138 23.91 9.10 4.45
N GLY A 139 23.06 8.22 4.95
CA GLY A 139 23.46 7.02 5.68
C GLY A 139 22.36 5.96 5.60
N TRP A 140 22.69 4.78 6.08
CA TRP A 140 21.70 3.72 6.23
C TRP A 140 21.89 2.97 7.53
N ALA A 141 20.77 2.59 8.14
CA ALA A 141 20.72 1.70 9.28
C ALA A 141 20.05 0.38 8.90
N VAL A 142 20.22 -0.64 9.70
CA VAL A 142 19.58 -1.94 9.48
C VAL A 142 18.82 -2.35 10.73
N ILE A 143 17.59 -2.87 10.54
CA ILE A 143 16.81 -3.51 11.59
C ILE A 143 16.64 -4.97 11.18
N GLN A 144 17.25 -5.89 11.92
CA GLN A 144 17.36 -7.30 11.57
C GLN A 144 16.50 -8.14 12.49
N GLY A 145 15.47 -8.79 11.96
CA GLY A 145 14.71 -9.85 12.62
C GLY A 145 15.10 -11.24 12.15
N ALA A 146 14.39 -12.25 12.65
CA ALA A 146 14.64 -13.64 12.29
C ALA A 146 14.21 -13.98 10.84
N ALA A 147 13.17 -13.32 10.33
CA ALA A 147 12.60 -13.58 9.01
C ALA A 147 12.78 -12.41 8.03
N HIS A 148 12.85 -11.18 8.55
CA HIS A 148 12.89 -9.97 7.75
C HIS A 148 14.05 -9.08 8.16
N GLN A 149 14.61 -8.38 7.19
CA GLN A 149 15.62 -7.35 7.38
C GLN A 149 15.12 -6.08 6.71
N TYR A 150 15.20 -4.97 7.43
CA TYR A 150 14.90 -3.65 6.91
C TYR A 150 16.16 -2.85 6.71
N SER A 151 16.35 -2.36 5.50
CA SER A 151 17.36 -1.35 5.17
C SER A 151 16.69 0.03 5.24
N CYS A 152 17.11 0.85 6.18
CA CYS A 152 16.57 2.18 6.44
C CYS A 152 17.50 3.22 5.83
N TYR A 153 17.05 3.95 4.82
CA TYR A 153 17.83 4.99 4.14
C TYR A 153 17.54 6.35 4.78
N ILE A 154 18.60 7.03 5.20
CA ILE A 154 18.53 8.24 6.00
C ILE A 154 19.19 9.37 5.22
N LYS A 155 18.53 10.53 5.17
CA LYS A 155 19.09 11.77 4.62
C LYS A 155 18.88 12.90 5.62
N ASP A 156 19.96 13.62 5.95
CA ASP A 156 19.94 14.76 6.86
C ASP A 156 19.21 14.44 8.19
N GLU A 157 19.54 13.28 8.77
CA GLU A 157 18.95 12.74 10.02
C GLU A 157 17.44 12.42 9.94
N VAL A 158 16.88 12.23 8.74
CA VAL A 158 15.48 11.83 8.52
C VAL A 158 15.43 10.52 7.74
N LEU A 159 14.58 9.58 8.16
CA LEU A 159 14.27 8.36 7.41
C LEU A 159 13.53 8.73 6.12
N THR A 160 14.15 8.56 4.97
CA THR A 160 13.57 8.92 3.67
C THR A 160 12.96 7.77 2.93
N SER A 161 13.43 6.55 3.17
CA SER A 161 12.86 5.33 2.61
C SER A 161 13.32 4.11 3.39
N PHE A 162 12.63 3.00 3.18
CA PHE A 162 13.06 1.69 3.65
C PHE A 162 12.86 0.61 2.57
N GLU A 163 13.56 -0.51 2.74
CA GLU A 163 13.38 -1.72 1.96
C GLU A 163 13.41 -2.94 2.89
N CYS A 164 12.44 -3.87 2.71
CA CYS A 164 12.32 -5.13 3.45
C CYS A 164 12.36 -6.33 2.50
#